data_27763701bf226fe20e2c6f9e8ccdffa5
#
_entry.id   27763701bf226fe20e2c6f9e8ccdffa5
#
_cell.length_a   1.000
_cell.length_b   1.000
_cell.length_c   1.000
_cell.angle_alpha   90.00
_cell.angle_beta   90.00
_cell.angle_gamma   90.00
#
_symmetry.space_group_name_H-M   'P 1'
#
loop_
_entity.id
_entity.type
_entity.pdbx_description
1 polymer ?
#
loop_
_entity_poly.entity_id
_entity_poly.type
_entity_poly.pdbx_seq_one_letter_code
_entity_poly.pdbx_strand_id
1 'polypeptide(L)'
;MVVKTPARVGEPDSVRQIPQLYIDFLNGLSLFEETDDFYFVHAGLGKGIEDPKEDLDTLFWSRKEYYNKTILNGRILIHGHTPVSMISIQDRIFDGYGKVLNLDGGCVYSHITGFGHLVGMDLDSFELFFQKNIE
;
A
#
# COMPACT_ATOMS: atom_id res chain seq x y z
N MET A 1 21.81 -5.12 -17.09
CA MET A 1 21.84 -6.58 -17.15
C MET A 1 20.65 -7.08 -16.31
N VAL A 2 19.55 -7.47 -16.95
CA VAL A 2 18.36 -7.97 -16.24
C VAL A 2 18.64 -9.42 -15.92
N VAL A 3 18.85 -9.74 -14.65
CA VAL A 3 18.95 -11.13 -14.18
C VAL A 3 17.53 -11.71 -14.27
N LYS A 4 17.28 -12.55 -15.28
CA LYS A 4 16.07 -13.38 -15.31
C LYS A 4 16.18 -14.38 -14.16
N THR A 5 15.34 -14.21 -13.16
CA THR A 5 15.10 -15.29 -12.17
C THR A 5 14.51 -16.46 -12.95
N PRO A 6 15.00 -17.70 -12.76
CA PRO A 6 14.40 -18.87 -13.41
C PRO A 6 12.93 -18.98 -12.96
N ALA A 7 12.03 -19.08 -13.92
CA ALA A 7 10.61 -19.27 -13.64
C ALA A 7 10.41 -20.51 -12.76
N ARG A 8 9.67 -20.37 -11.66
CA ARG A 8 9.25 -21.53 -10.87
C ARG A 8 8.30 -22.38 -11.72
N VAL A 9 8.37 -23.69 -11.56
CA VAL A 9 7.49 -24.61 -12.29
C VAL A 9 6.04 -24.23 -11.98
N GLY A 10 5.30 -23.81 -13.02
CA GLY A 10 3.89 -23.36 -12.91
C GLY A 10 3.67 -21.86 -12.90
N GLU A 11 4.72 -21.01 -12.95
CA GLU A 11 4.53 -19.59 -13.15
C GLU A 11 4.20 -19.27 -14.63
N PRO A 12 3.22 -18.37 -14.88
CA PRO A 12 2.88 -18.01 -16.26
C PRO A 12 3.98 -17.16 -16.89
N ASP A 13 4.46 -17.54 -18.08
CA ASP A 13 5.52 -16.81 -18.80
C ASP A 13 5.03 -15.48 -19.38
N SER A 14 3.73 -15.25 -19.38
CA SER A 14 3.10 -14.03 -19.87
C SER A 14 1.72 -13.82 -19.25
N VAL A 15 1.19 -12.60 -19.33
CA VAL A 15 -0.17 -12.26 -18.90
C VAL A 15 -1.24 -13.13 -19.57
N ARG A 16 -0.98 -13.60 -20.81
CA ARG A 16 -1.90 -14.47 -21.55
C ARG A 16 -2.07 -15.87 -20.93
N GLN A 17 -1.16 -16.26 -20.06
CA GLN A 17 -1.21 -17.56 -19.35
C GLN A 17 -1.91 -17.45 -17.99
N ILE A 18 -2.24 -16.24 -17.55
CA ILE A 18 -2.99 -16.02 -16.32
C ILE A 18 -4.45 -16.39 -16.60
N PRO A 19 -5.06 -17.34 -15.85
CA PRO A 19 -6.47 -17.67 -16.01
C PRO A 19 -7.36 -16.43 -15.90
N GLN A 20 -8.38 -16.34 -16.76
CA GLN A 20 -9.27 -15.18 -16.84
C GLN A 20 -9.93 -14.85 -15.49
N LEU A 21 -10.23 -15.87 -14.68
CA LEU A 21 -10.77 -15.68 -13.33
C LEU A 21 -9.94 -14.71 -12.45
N TYR A 22 -8.60 -14.80 -12.53
CA TYR A 22 -7.74 -13.88 -11.77
C TYR A 22 -7.73 -12.47 -12.35
N ILE A 23 -7.78 -12.38 -13.67
CA ILE A 23 -7.89 -11.08 -14.36
C ILE A 23 -9.21 -10.39 -13.99
N ASP A 24 -10.31 -11.15 -14.01
CA ASP A 24 -11.64 -10.63 -13.65
C ASP A 24 -11.68 -10.20 -12.18
N PHE A 25 -11.07 -10.98 -11.27
CA PHE A 25 -10.94 -10.61 -9.87
C PHE A 25 -10.18 -9.28 -9.71
N LEU A 26 -9.01 -9.16 -10.35
CA LEU A 26 -8.19 -7.93 -10.26
C LEU A 26 -8.92 -6.72 -10.85
N ASN A 27 -9.63 -6.89 -11.97
CA ASN A 27 -10.41 -5.81 -12.57
C ASN A 27 -11.63 -5.41 -11.73
N GLY A 28 -12.09 -6.28 -10.86
CA GLY A 28 -13.19 -6.02 -9.93
C GLY A 28 -12.77 -5.35 -8.62
N LEU A 29 -11.46 -5.16 -8.38
CA LEU A 29 -10.98 -4.49 -7.17
C LEU A 29 -11.29 -2.99 -7.21
N SER A 30 -11.60 -2.44 -6.05
CA SER A 30 -11.78 -1.00 -5.88
C SER A 30 -10.46 -0.25 -6.04
N LEU A 31 -10.52 0.95 -6.60
CA LEU A 31 -9.34 1.83 -6.72
C LEU A 31 -8.93 2.43 -5.37
N PHE A 32 -9.90 2.62 -4.50
CA PHE A 32 -9.76 3.11 -3.13
C PHE A 32 -10.97 2.65 -2.31
N GLU A 33 -10.87 2.70 -1.01
CA GLU A 33 -11.96 2.48 -0.07
C GLU A 33 -12.03 3.63 0.93
N GLU A 34 -13.22 3.91 1.45
CA GLU A 34 -13.44 4.96 2.43
C GLU A 34 -14.45 4.54 3.51
N THR A 35 -14.18 5.03 4.71
CA THR A 35 -15.08 4.95 5.86
C THR A 35 -15.29 6.36 6.43
N ASP A 36 -16.02 6.47 7.53
CA ASP A 36 -16.21 7.78 8.20
C ASP A 36 -14.88 8.39 8.67
N ASP A 37 -13.91 7.55 9.09
CA ASP A 37 -12.67 7.99 9.72
C ASP A 37 -11.42 7.77 8.84
N PHE A 38 -11.49 6.89 7.84
CA PHE A 38 -10.33 6.45 7.07
C PHE A 38 -10.54 6.54 5.57
N TYR A 39 -9.43 6.70 4.86
CA TYR A 39 -9.35 6.62 3.41
C TYR A 39 -8.19 5.71 3.02
N PHE A 40 -8.45 4.69 2.19
CA PHE A 40 -7.48 3.67 1.82
C PHE A 40 -7.15 3.79 0.34
N VAL A 41 -5.85 3.88 0.03
CA VAL A 41 -5.36 3.87 -1.35
C VAL A 41 -4.09 3.01 -1.44
N HIS A 42 -3.70 2.65 -2.66
CA HIS A 42 -2.45 1.92 -2.85
C HIS A 42 -1.23 2.81 -2.56
N ALA A 43 -1.08 3.96 -3.21
CA ALA A 43 0.12 4.79 -3.11
C ALA A 43 -0.11 6.22 -2.59
N GLY A 44 -1.11 6.94 -3.07
CA GLY A 44 -1.34 8.30 -2.61
C GLY A 44 -2.56 8.99 -3.21
N LEU A 45 -2.84 10.22 -2.78
CA LEU A 45 -3.92 11.07 -3.28
C LEU A 45 -3.36 12.35 -3.90
N GLY A 46 -3.66 12.58 -5.19
CA GLY A 46 -3.23 13.77 -5.93
C GLY A 46 -3.71 15.08 -5.30
N LYS A 47 -2.84 16.09 -5.36
CA LYS A 47 -3.19 17.43 -4.87
C LYS A 47 -4.05 18.17 -5.91
N GLY A 48 -5.09 18.87 -5.41
CA GLY A 48 -5.86 19.78 -6.26
C GLY A 48 -6.85 19.11 -7.20
N ILE A 49 -7.07 17.80 -7.09
CA ILE A 49 -8.14 17.07 -7.77
C ILE A 49 -9.35 16.94 -6.84
N GLU A 50 -10.53 16.77 -7.40
CA GLU A 50 -11.77 16.57 -6.65
C GLU A 50 -12.16 15.09 -6.60
N ASP A 51 -12.00 14.36 -7.71
CA ASP A 51 -12.22 12.92 -7.79
C ASP A 51 -10.87 12.17 -7.89
N PRO A 52 -10.53 11.27 -6.96
CA PRO A 52 -9.30 10.47 -7.03
C PRO A 52 -9.11 9.71 -8.35
N LYS A 53 -10.20 9.37 -9.05
CA LYS A 53 -10.15 8.67 -10.34
C LYS A 53 -9.55 9.52 -11.47
N GLU A 54 -9.44 10.83 -11.29
CA GLU A 54 -8.83 11.74 -12.26
C GLU A 54 -7.30 11.66 -12.28
N ASP A 55 -6.68 11.05 -11.23
CA ASP A 55 -5.22 10.95 -11.11
C ASP A 55 -4.80 9.52 -10.70
N LEU A 56 -4.99 8.58 -11.61
CA LEU A 56 -4.63 7.18 -11.41
C LEU A 56 -3.11 6.99 -11.21
N ASP A 57 -2.30 7.86 -11.81
CA ASP A 57 -0.85 7.79 -11.65
C ASP A 57 -0.44 8.03 -10.19
N THR A 58 -1.04 9.01 -9.52
CA THR A 58 -0.79 9.24 -8.10
C THR A 58 -1.39 8.12 -7.24
N LEU A 59 -2.59 7.65 -7.55
CA LEU A 59 -3.22 6.54 -6.80
C LEU A 59 -2.35 5.29 -6.76
N PHE A 60 -1.68 4.94 -7.88
CA PHE A 60 -0.97 3.66 -8.01
C PHE A 60 0.55 3.76 -7.93
N TRP A 61 1.15 4.91 -8.29
CA TRP A 61 2.59 4.98 -8.53
C TRP A 61 3.32 6.06 -7.76
N SER A 62 2.62 6.89 -6.99
CA SER A 62 3.29 7.95 -6.22
C SER A 62 4.25 7.36 -5.18
N ARG A 63 5.50 7.86 -5.22
CA ARG A 63 6.52 7.57 -4.20
C ARG A 63 6.70 8.72 -3.22
N LYS A 64 5.85 9.73 -3.29
CA LYS A 64 5.83 10.87 -2.39
C LYS A 64 4.59 10.80 -1.54
N GLU A 65 4.70 11.15 -0.27
CA GLU A 65 3.53 11.30 0.60
C GLU A 65 2.71 12.51 0.17
N TYR A 66 1.83 12.30 -0.78
CA TYR A 66 0.82 13.26 -1.14
C TYR A 66 -0.48 12.93 -0.42
N TYR A 67 -1.08 13.95 0.20
CA TYR A 67 -2.43 13.84 0.67
C TYR A 67 -3.25 15.06 0.27
N ASN A 68 -4.47 14.80 -0.11
CA ASN A 68 -5.44 15.82 -0.51
C ASN A 68 -6.38 16.09 0.67
N LYS A 69 -6.19 17.25 1.33
CA LYS A 69 -6.97 17.60 2.51
C LYS A 69 -8.47 17.73 2.20
N THR A 70 -8.82 18.13 0.99
CA THR A 70 -10.22 18.29 0.57
C THR A 70 -10.91 16.93 0.46
N ILE A 71 -10.29 15.97 -0.23
CA ILE A 71 -10.82 14.62 -0.37
C ILE A 71 -10.85 13.92 1.00
N LEU A 72 -9.79 14.03 1.79
CA LEU A 72 -9.72 13.39 3.11
C LEU A 72 -10.78 13.94 4.07
N ASN A 73 -11.09 15.23 4.00
CA ASN A 73 -12.10 15.87 4.85
C ASN A 73 -11.96 15.51 6.34
N GLY A 74 -10.72 15.52 6.84
CA GLY A 74 -10.41 15.18 8.22
C GLY A 74 -10.07 13.72 8.48
N ARG A 75 -10.35 12.79 7.56
CA ARG A 75 -10.05 11.35 7.65
C ARG A 75 -8.55 11.09 7.61
N ILE A 76 -8.17 9.92 8.09
CA ILE A 76 -6.80 9.40 8.05
C ILE A 76 -6.60 8.66 6.73
N LEU A 77 -5.54 9.02 6.00
CA LEU A 77 -5.09 8.28 4.82
C LEU A 77 -4.24 7.09 5.24
N ILE A 78 -4.61 5.89 4.78
CA ILE A 78 -3.82 4.68 4.91
C ILE A 78 -3.36 4.25 3.52
N HIS A 79 -2.05 4.02 3.36
CA HIS A 79 -1.47 3.63 2.08
C HIS A 79 -0.24 2.72 2.26
N GLY A 80 0.34 2.27 1.15
CA GLY A 80 1.57 1.49 1.06
C GLY A 80 2.43 1.90 -0.14
N HIS A 81 2.83 0.93 -0.97
CA HIS A 81 3.57 1.06 -2.21
C HIS A 81 5.04 1.47 -2.07
N THR A 82 5.36 2.39 -1.19
CA THR A 82 6.75 2.78 -0.91
C THR A 82 7.13 2.24 0.47
N PRO A 83 7.93 1.17 0.53
CA PRO A 83 8.26 0.53 1.79
C PRO A 83 8.94 1.48 2.77
N VAL A 84 8.55 1.37 4.04
CA VAL A 84 9.15 2.09 5.16
C VAL A 84 9.57 1.13 6.26
N SER A 85 10.48 1.55 7.14
CA SER A 85 10.93 0.71 8.24
C SER A 85 9.83 0.54 9.30
N MET A 86 9.89 -0.57 10.03
CA MET A 86 8.97 -0.84 11.14
C MET A 86 8.98 0.28 12.19
N ILE A 87 10.16 0.85 12.48
CA ILE A 87 10.30 1.98 13.40
C ILE A 87 9.53 3.19 12.87
N SER A 88 9.65 3.48 11.56
CA SER A 88 8.93 4.61 10.96
C SER A 88 7.41 4.44 11.02
N ILE A 89 6.89 3.21 10.87
CA ILE A 89 5.46 2.92 11.01
C ILE A 89 5.00 3.18 12.45
N GLN A 90 5.75 2.65 13.42
CA GLN A 90 5.44 2.79 14.84
C GLN A 90 5.47 4.25 15.29
N ASP A 91 6.54 4.99 14.94
CA ASP A 91 6.69 6.39 15.32
C ASP A 91 5.53 7.24 14.81
N ARG A 92 5.10 7.03 13.56
CA ARG A 92 3.96 7.77 12.97
C ARG A 92 2.65 7.57 13.71
N ILE A 93 2.40 6.37 14.21
CA ILE A 93 1.17 6.06 14.96
C ILE A 93 1.24 6.64 16.36
N PHE A 94 2.39 6.51 17.05
CA PHE A 94 2.55 6.96 18.43
C PHE A 94 2.67 8.48 18.58
N ASP A 95 3.29 9.16 17.62
CA ASP A 95 3.47 10.63 17.68
C ASP A 95 2.18 11.42 17.40
N GLY A 96 1.10 10.75 17.00
CA GLY A 96 -0.19 11.40 16.69
C GLY A 96 -0.12 12.42 15.54
N TYR A 97 1.02 12.49 14.84
CA TYR A 97 1.28 13.47 13.78
C TYR A 97 0.63 13.13 12.45
N GLY A 98 0.02 11.97 12.33
CA GLY A 98 -0.26 11.49 11.01
C GLY A 98 -1.73 11.35 10.67
N LYS A 99 -2.23 12.27 9.86
CA LYS A 99 -3.37 11.95 8.99
C LYS A 99 -2.97 11.13 7.76
N VAL A 100 -1.74 10.64 7.71
CA VAL A 100 -1.20 9.77 6.66
C VAL A 100 -0.37 8.67 7.29
N LEU A 101 -0.84 7.44 7.17
CA LEU A 101 -0.20 6.24 7.69
C LEU A 101 0.23 5.33 6.54
N ASN A 102 1.52 5.07 6.45
CA ASN A 102 2.07 4.10 5.52
C ASN A 102 2.27 2.77 6.26
N LEU A 103 1.57 1.71 5.84
CA LEU A 103 1.65 0.37 6.43
C LEU A 103 2.47 -0.63 5.60
N ASP A 104 3.25 -0.17 4.62
CA ASP A 104 4.11 -1.04 3.83
C ASP A 104 5.44 -1.31 4.54
N GLY A 105 5.51 -2.39 5.31
CA GLY A 105 6.71 -2.86 6.01
C GLY A 105 7.75 -3.53 5.11
N GLY A 106 7.58 -3.45 3.77
CA GLY A 106 8.52 -3.99 2.79
C GLY A 106 8.74 -5.49 2.93
N CYS A 107 7.66 -6.28 2.97
CA CYS A 107 7.71 -7.72 3.26
C CYS A 107 8.74 -8.48 2.39
N VAL A 108 8.89 -8.12 1.12
CA VAL A 108 9.86 -8.72 0.19
C VAL A 108 11.33 -8.39 0.51
N TYR A 109 11.58 -7.38 1.33
CA TYR A 109 12.94 -6.91 1.66
C TYR A 109 13.46 -7.50 2.97
N SER A 110 13.30 -8.82 3.17
CA SER A 110 13.70 -9.53 4.39
C SER A 110 15.20 -9.40 4.73
N HIS A 111 16.04 -9.09 3.73
CA HIS A 111 17.48 -8.88 3.87
C HIS A 111 17.87 -7.45 4.32
N ILE A 112 16.91 -6.51 4.40
CA ILE A 112 17.15 -5.14 4.83
C ILE A 112 16.71 -4.96 6.29
N THR A 113 17.60 -4.48 7.12
CA THR A 113 17.30 -4.21 8.55
C THR A 113 16.13 -3.23 8.69
N GLY A 114 15.13 -3.60 9.49
CA GLY A 114 13.93 -2.80 9.74
C GLY A 114 12.81 -2.98 8.71
N PHE A 115 13.02 -3.81 7.68
CA PHE A 115 12.03 -4.20 6.68
C PHE A 115 11.69 -5.70 6.79
N GLY A 116 11.00 -6.24 5.79
CA GLY A 116 10.70 -7.67 5.72
C GLY A 116 9.49 -8.09 6.53
N HIS A 117 8.52 -7.20 6.73
CA HIS A 117 7.31 -7.49 7.50
C HIS A 117 6.05 -7.22 6.69
N LEU A 118 5.08 -8.12 6.81
CA LEU A 118 3.68 -7.82 6.53
C LEU A 118 3.11 -7.11 7.78
N VAL A 119 2.41 -6.02 7.55
CA VAL A 119 1.86 -5.19 8.63
C VAL A 119 0.35 -5.13 8.54
N GLY A 120 -0.32 -5.32 9.66
CA GLY A 120 -1.74 -5.05 9.84
C GLY A 120 -1.94 -4.05 10.97
N MET A 121 -3.07 -3.36 10.96
CA MET A 121 -3.47 -2.43 12.00
C MET A 121 -4.95 -2.61 12.33
N ASP A 122 -5.25 -2.67 13.61
CA ASP A 122 -6.62 -2.55 14.09
C ASP A 122 -7.03 -1.07 14.03
N LEU A 123 -8.13 -0.77 13.34
CA LEU A 123 -8.55 0.61 13.06
C LEU A 123 -9.15 1.33 14.26
N ASP A 124 -9.67 0.58 15.23
CA ASP A 124 -10.29 1.16 16.43
C ASP A 124 -9.25 1.50 17.49
N SER A 125 -8.29 0.58 17.70
CA SER A 125 -7.26 0.70 18.75
C SER A 125 -5.93 1.24 18.24
N PHE A 126 -5.71 1.27 16.93
CA PHE A 126 -4.42 1.53 16.28
C PHE A 126 -3.32 0.53 16.66
N GLU A 127 -3.71 -0.65 17.18
CA GLU A 127 -2.77 -1.72 17.48
C GLU A 127 -2.17 -2.27 16.19
N LEU A 128 -0.84 -2.43 16.17
CA LEU A 128 -0.09 -2.94 15.04
C LEU A 128 0.22 -4.43 15.19
N PHE A 129 0.00 -5.18 14.15
CA PHE A 129 0.34 -6.60 14.01
C PHE A 129 1.42 -6.77 12.95
N PHE A 130 2.42 -7.57 13.27
CA PHE A 130 3.58 -7.77 12.40
C PHE A 130 3.83 -9.25 12.16
N GLN A 131 3.94 -9.61 10.91
CA GLN A 131 4.42 -10.94 10.51
C GLN A 131 5.71 -10.78 9.71
N LYS A 132 6.81 -11.29 10.26
CA LYS A 132 8.09 -11.31 9.55
C LYS A 132 7.99 -12.26 8.35
N ASN A 133 8.59 -11.85 7.23
CA ASN A 133 8.80 -12.75 6.09
C ASN A 133 9.69 -13.92 6.53
N ILE A 134 9.27 -15.14 6.20
CA ILE A 134 9.93 -16.39 6.57
C ILE A 134 10.67 -17.07 5.39
N GLU A 135 10.66 -16.42 4.22
CA GLU A 135 11.39 -16.90 3.02
C GLU A 135 12.78 -16.29 2.91
#